data_7b5053331eba28a524f33be436805b86
#
_entry.id   7b5053331eba28a524f33be436805b86
#
_cell.length_a   1.000
_cell.length_b   1.000
_cell.length_c   1.000
_cell.angle_alpha   90.00
_cell.angle_beta   90.00
_cell.angle_gamma   90.00
#
_symmetry.space_group_name_H-M   'P 1'
#
loop_
_entity.id
_entity.type
_entity.pdbx_description
1 polymer ?
#
loop_
_entity_poly.entity_id
_entity_poly.type
_entity_poly.pdbx_seq_one_letter_code
_entity_poly.pdbx_strand_id
1 'polypeptide(L)'
;MYAFKKKYFLIIESIKDLDLRNIKIHNKFNVIYRNFNKSENIDGIKKFRNQCKLKQIKFFIANDTKLAVAVKADGLYISAFDKNLKSLHYIKSNFSIIGSAHNMKEIKLKILQGCNYILLSKLFKVDYDDKAPHLGIIKFNIFCNKTSKNLVALGGIKIEKLNYLKDVNCNSIAILSELKKKPA
;
A
#
# COMPACT_ATOMS: atom_id res chain seq x y z
N MET A 1 -25.32 7.00 -0.41
CA MET A 1 -23.91 7.22 -0.07
C MET A 1 -23.30 5.86 0.33
N TYR A 2 -22.58 5.19 -0.57
CA TYR A 2 -21.96 3.90 -0.27
C TYR A 2 -20.72 4.17 0.60
N ALA A 3 -20.84 3.97 1.91
CA ALA A 3 -19.69 3.97 2.79
C ALA A 3 -18.84 2.75 2.45
N PHE A 4 -17.76 2.96 1.72
CA PHE A 4 -16.76 1.92 1.49
C PHE A 4 -16.24 1.46 2.87
N LYS A 5 -16.58 0.26 3.29
CA LYS A 5 -16.02 -0.38 4.50
C LYS A 5 -14.55 -0.79 4.28
N LYS A 6 -13.90 -0.26 3.24
CA LYS A 6 -12.58 -0.71 2.78
C LYS A 6 -11.47 0.06 3.49
N LYS A 7 -10.34 -0.58 3.69
CA LYS A 7 -9.10 0.09 4.10
C LYS A 7 -8.41 0.69 2.88
N TYR A 8 -7.80 1.85 3.06
CA TYR A 8 -7.09 2.58 2.02
C TYR A 8 -5.59 2.55 2.33
N PHE A 9 -4.79 2.24 1.32
CA PHE A 9 -3.34 2.33 1.38
C PHE A 9 -2.89 3.49 0.50
N LEU A 10 -2.34 4.52 1.13
CA LEU A 10 -1.84 5.72 0.47
C LEU A 10 -0.32 5.54 0.29
N ILE A 11 0.13 5.45 -0.96
CA ILE A 11 1.56 5.34 -1.25
C ILE A 11 2.08 6.74 -1.53
N ILE A 12 3.03 7.20 -0.73
CA ILE A 12 3.68 8.49 -0.84
C ILE A 12 5.18 8.32 -1.11
N GLU A 13 5.77 9.22 -1.87
CA GLU A 13 7.21 9.25 -2.15
C GLU A 13 7.91 10.31 -1.30
N SER A 14 7.16 11.31 -0.83
CA SER A 14 7.59 12.33 0.11
C SER A 14 6.54 12.51 1.21
N ILE A 15 6.98 12.87 2.43
CA ILE A 15 6.06 13.25 3.51
C ILE A 15 5.24 14.50 3.16
N LYS A 16 5.68 15.26 2.15
CA LYS A 16 4.97 16.44 1.63
C LYS A 16 3.82 16.10 0.68
N ASP A 17 3.77 14.86 0.17
CA ASP A 17 2.73 14.42 -0.77
C ASP A 17 1.36 14.28 -0.11
N LEU A 18 1.30 14.23 1.22
CA LEU A 18 0.07 13.98 1.96
C LEU A 18 -0.10 14.96 3.12
N ASP A 19 -1.12 15.82 3.01
CA ASP A 19 -1.56 16.62 4.14
C ASP A 19 -2.53 15.80 5.02
N LEU A 20 -2.04 15.37 6.16
CA LEU A 20 -2.84 14.57 7.10
C LEU A 20 -4.05 15.33 7.66
N ARG A 21 -4.08 16.68 7.60
CA ARG A 21 -5.23 17.48 8.04
C ARG A 21 -6.49 17.19 7.24
N ASN A 22 -6.32 16.84 5.98
CA ASN A 22 -7.41 16.50 5.06
C ASN A 22 -8.03 15.11 5.34
N ILE A 23 -7.38 14.28 6.16
CA ILE A 23 -7.91 12.97 6.52
C ILE A 23 -8.82 13.11 7.74
N LYS A 24 -10.14 13.08 7.51
CA LYS A 24 -11.17 13.22 8.56
C LYS A 24 -11.55 11.87 9.21
N ILE A 25 -11.34 10.76 8.51
CA ILE A 25 -11.78 9.43 8.95
C ILE A 25 -10.58 8.66 9.52
N HIS A 26 -10.61 8.42 10.83
CA HIS A 26 -9.59 7.63 11.53
C HIS A 26 -9.73 6.13 11.20
N ASN A 27 -8.67 5.34 11.39
CA ASN A 27 -8.63 3.88 11.27
C ASN A 27 -8.87 3.28 9.86
N LYS A 28 -9.14 4.09 8.84
CA LYS A 28 -9.36 3.59 7.48
C LYS A 28 -8.13 3.66 6.59
N PHE A 29 -7.14 4.47 6.97
CA PHE A 29 -5.98 4.74 6.15
C PHE A 29 -4.72 4.09 6.71
N ASN A 30 -3.89 3.61 5.79
CA ASN A 30 -2.52 3.19 6.04
C ASN A 30 -1.64 3.97 5.06
N VAL A 31 -0.51 4.46 5.51
CA VAL A 31 0.45 5.18 4.68
C VAL A 31 1.67 4.31 4.43
N ILE A 32 2.07 4.17 3.17
CA ILE A 32 3.29 3.50 2.73
C ILE A 32 4.24 4.57 2.19
N TYR A 33 5.30 4.84 2.93
CA TYR A 33 6.36 5.76 2.52
C TYR A 33 7.40 5.04 1.69
N ARG A 34 7.48 5.39 0.40
CA ARG A 34 8.32 4.78 -0.61
C ARG A 34 9.22 5.83 -1.26
N ASN A 35 10.18 6.32 -0.50
CA ASN A 35 11.13 7.31 -0.98
C ASN A 35 12.34 6.64 -1.64
N PHE A 36 12.46 6.80 -2.95
CA PHE A 36 13.59 6.28 -3.71
C PHE A 36 14.85 7.17 -3.56
N ASN A 37 14.68 8.46 -3.36
CA ASN A 37 15.77 9.43 -3.40
C ASN A 37 16.43 9.64 -2.03
N LYS A 38 15.89 9.07 -0.94
CA LYS A 38 16.40 9.17 0.45
C LYS A 38 16.73 10.61 0.89
N SER A 39 16.07 11.62 0.29
CA SER A 39 16.38 13.03 0.46
C SER A 39 15.82 13.65 1.73
N GLU A 40 14.97 12.93 2.46
CA GLU A 40 14.28 13.48 3.63
C GLU A 40 15.01 13.16 4.94
N ASN A 41 15.05 14.16 5.82
CA ASN A 41 15.64 14.02 7.14
C ASN A 41 14.79 13.05 8.01
N ILE A 42 15.49 12.17 8.74
CA ILE A 42 14.89 11.19 9.65
C ILE A 42 13.94 11.85 10.67
N ASP A 43 14.28 13.03 11.18
CA ASP A 43 13.45 13.74 12.15
C ASP A 43 12.14 14.24 11.54
N GLY A 44 12.17 14.67 10.28
CA GLY A 44 10.95 14.99 9.54
C GLY A 44 10.02 13.78 9.39
N ILE A 45 10.60 12.62 9.03
CA ILE A 45 9.86 11.36 8.91
C ILE A 45 9.28 10.92 10.26
N LYS A 46 10.05 11.06 11.37
CA LYS A 46 9.57 10.77 12.73
C LYS A 46 8.39 11.68 13.12
N LYS A 47 8.48 12.98 12.83
CA LYS A 47 7.38 13.94 13.09
C LYS A 47 6.13 13.54 12.33
N PHE A 48 6.26 13.24 11.04
CA PHE A 48 5.15 12.78 10.19
C PHE A 48 4.54 11.46 10.72
N ARG A 49 5.38 10.49 11.08
CA ARG A 49 4.92 9.23 11.69
C ARG A 49 4.14 9.46 12.99
N ASN A 50 4.59 10.39 13.84
CA ASN A 50 3.88 10.72 15.08
C ASN A 50 2.52 11.38 14.78
N GLN A 51 2.42 12.23 13.77
CA GLN A 51 1.14 12.77 13.31
C GLN A 51 0.20 11.65 12.78
N CYS A 52 0.74 10.68 12.04
CA CYS A 52 -0.03 9.50 11.65
C CYS A 52 -0.58 8.74 12.85
N LYS A 53 0.25 8.53 13.89
CA LYS A 53 -0.15 7.84 15.13
C LYS A 53 -1.30 8.55 15.83
N LEU A 54 -1.24 9.87 15.98
CA LEU A 54 -2.30 10.68 16.59
C LEU A 54 -3.64 10.52 15.86
N LYS A 55 -3.60 10.30 14.54
CA LYS A 55 -4.78 10.05 13.70
C LYS A 55 -5.12 8.57 13.54
N GLN A 56 -4.45 7.67 14.28
CA GLN A 56 -4.62 6.22 14.19
C GLN A 56 -4.38 5.66 12.77
N ILE A 57 -3.50 6.30 12.02
CA ILE A 57 -3.06 5.89 10.70
C ILE A 57 -1.78 5.09 10.85
N LYS A 58 -1.77 3.84 10.38
CA LYS A 58 -0.54 3.02 10.37
C LYS A 58 0.43 3.53 9.31
N PHE A 59 1.70 3.60 9.67
CA PHE A 59 2.79 4.10 8.83
C PHE A 59 3.80 3.00 8.53
N PHE A 60 4.03 2.73 7.26
CA PHE A 60 4.91 1.67 6.77
C PHE A 60 6.06 2.27 5.97
N ILE A 61 7.26 1.72 6.16
CA ILE A 61 8.45 2.08 5.38
C ILE A 61 8.69 1.04 4.30
N ALA A 62 9.00 1.48 3.09
CA ALA A 62 9.26 0.59 1.97
C ALA A 62 10.73 0.17 1.92
N ASN A 63 10.99 -1.15 1.93
CA ASN A 63 12.27 -1.83 1.67
C ASN A 63 13.45 -1.37 2.55
N ASP A 64 13.22 -0.58 3.59
CA ASP A 64 14.28 -0.09 4.49
C ASP A 64 13.94 -0.40 5.95
N THR A 65 14.47 -1.51 6.42
CA THR A 65 14.26 -1.99 7.79
C THR A 65 14.92 -1.10 8.82
N LYS A 66 16.13 -0.58 8.51
CA LYS A 66 16.86 0.27 9.46
C LYS A 66 16.08 1.56 9.71
N LEU A 67 15.58 2.18 8.64
CA LEU A 67 14.73 3.35 8.74
C LEU A 67 13.41 3.02 9.48
N ALA A 68 12.77 1.89 9.15
CA ALA A 68 11.52 1.49 9.80
C ALA A 68 11.67 1.37 11.33
N VAL A 69 12.77 0.79 11.80
CA VAL A 69 13.09 0.71 13.24
C VAL A 69 13.38 2.10 13.81
N ALA A 70 14.23 2.90 13.13
CA ALA A 70 14.66 4.22 13.61
C ALA A 70 13.49 5.19 13.79
N VAL A 71 12.46 5.14 12.91
CA VAL A 71 11.27 6.00 13.00
C VAL A 71 10.13 5.36 13.81
N LYS A 72 10.32 4.15 14.34
CA LYS A 72 9.29 3.37 15.04
C LYS A 72 8.03 3.20 14.17
N ALA A 73 8.22 2.81 12.90
CA ALA A 73 7.13 2.53 11.98
C ALA A 73 6.24 1.39 12.49
N ASP A 74 5.00 1.31 12.00
CA ASP A 74 4.06 0.24 12.35
C ASP A 74 4.30 -1.03 11.54
N GLY A 75 5.18 -0.96 10.53
CA GLY A 75 5.54 -2.12 9.73
C GLY A 75 6.41 -1.79 8.52
N LEU A 76 6.61 -2.81 7.70
CA LEU A 76 7.45 -2.78 6.51
C LEU A 76 6.60 -3.06 5.27
N TYR A 77 6.90 -2.35 4.19
CA TYR A 77 6.42 -2.71 2.86
C TYR A 77 7.55 -3.35 2.06
N ILE A 78 7.28 -4.50 1.45
CA ILE A 78 8.23 -5.29 0.67
C ILE A 78 7.81 -5.26 -0.79
N SER A 79 8.67 -4.74 -1.67
CA SER A 79 8.40 -4.69 -3.12
C SER A 79 8.29 -6.09 -3.73
N ALA A 80 7.64 -6.17 -4.91
CA ALA A 80 7.48 -7.41 -5.66
C ALA A 80 8.83 -8.07 -6.01
N PHE A 81 9.86 -7.26 -6.25
CA PHE A 81 11.20 -7.72 -6.65
C PHE A 81 12.01 -8.30 -5.48
N ASP A 82 11.67 -7.94 -4.24
CA ASP A 82 12.36 -8.49 -3.08
C ASP A 82 11.88 -9.92 -2.82
N LYS A 83 12.80 -10.88 -3.02
CA LYS A 83 12.56 -12.32 -2.82
C LYS A 83 13.10 -12.83 -1.49
N ASN A 84 13.67 -11.95 -0.65
CA ASN A 84 14.34 -12.35 0.59
C ASN A 84 13.31 -12.75 1.65
N LEU A 85 13.53 -13.90 2.28
CA LEU A 85 12.68 -14.41 3.37
C LEU A 85 13.05 -13.85 4.75
N LYS A 86 14.08 -13.00 4.86
CA LYS A 86 14.52 -12.40 6.14
C LYS A 86 13.42 -11.55 6.81
N SER A 87 12.41 -11.11 6.05
CA SER A 87 11.23 -10.42 6.60
C SER A 87 10.47 -11.25 7.66
N LEU A 88 10.63 -12.59 7.64
CA LEU A 88 10.06 -13.48 8.67
C LEU A 88 10.57 -13.16 10.09
N HIS A 89 11.78 -12.63 10.23
CA HIS A 89 12.33 -12.24 11.53
C HIS A 89 11.56 -11.05 12.16
N TYR A 90 10.92 -10.21 11.36
CA TYR A 90 10.18 -9.04 11.85
C TYR A 90 8.77 -9.39 12.35
N ILE A 91 8.23 -10.54 11.98
CA ILE A 91 6.91 -11.01 12.45
C ILE A 91 6.92 -11.19 13.98
N LYS A 92 8.05 -11.56 14.57
CA LYS A 92 8.20 -11.73 16.03
C LYS A 92 8.16 -10.40 16.82
N SER A 93 8.26 -9.25 16.16
CA SER A 93 8.38 -7.93 16.80
C SER A 93 7.13 -7.05 16.70
N ASN A 94 5.94 -7.62 16.50
CA ASN A 94 4.68 -6.89 16.26
C ASN A 94 4.69 -6.00 15.00
N PHE A 95 5.66 -6.20 14.11
CA PHE A 95 5.74 -5.51 12.83
C PHE A 95 4.71 -6.10 11.85
N SER A 96 3.87 -5.26 11.30
CA SER A 96 2.98 -5.67 10.21
C SER A 96 3.74 -5.63 8.88
N ILE A 97 3.61 -6.66 8.06
CA ILE A 97 4.28 -6.72 6.76
C ILE A 97 3.25 -6.61 5.64
N ILE A 98 3.52 -5.69 4.71
CA ILE A 98 2.76 -5.50 3.49
C ILE A 98 3.66 -5.86 2.32
N GLY A 99 3.17 -6.65 1.37
CA GLY A 99 3.90 -6.97 0.15
C GLY A 99 3.25 -6.37 -1.09
N SER A 100 3.98 -6.37 -2.23
CA SER A 100 3.36 -6.19 -3.54
C SER A 100 3.64 -7.36 -4.47
N ALA A 101 2.74 -7.56 -5.43
CA ALA A 101 2.82 -8.64 -6.40
C ALA A 101 2.13 -8.24 -7.72
N HIS A 102 2.52 -8.93 -8.82
CA HIS A 102 1.93 -8.74 -10.15
C HIS A 102 1.28 -10.03 -10.68
N ASN A 103 1.57 -11.16 -10.06
CA ASN A 103 1.09 -12.47 -10.50
C ASN A 103 0.99 -13.44 -9.31
N MET A 104 0.41 -14.62 -9.57
CA MET A 104 0.19 -15.63 -8.53
C MET A 104 1.49 -16.18 -7.92
N LYS A 105 2.57 -16.28 -8.70
CA LYS A 105 3.87 -16.73 -8.18
C LYS A 105 4.42 -15.76 -7.13
N GLU A 106 4.33 -14.47 -7.42
CA GLU A 106 4.74 -13.43 -6.47
C GLU A 106 3.82 -13.37 -5.26
N ILE A 107 2.49 -13.56 -5.42
CA ILE A 107 1.55 -13.66 -4.29
C ILE A 107 2.00 -14.78 -3.33
N LYS A 108 2.27 -15.98 -3.87
CA LYS A 108 2.73 -17.11 -3.04
C LYS A 108 4.01 -16.76 -2.28
N LEU A 109 4.98 -16.10 -2.93
CA LEU A 109 6.20 -15.65 -2.28
C LEU A 109 5.91 -14.65 -1.15
N LYS A 110 5.01 -13.68 -1.37
CA LYS A 110 4.62 -12.70 -0.32
C LYS A 110 3.91 -13.36 0.86
N ILE A 111 3.17 -14.44 0.61
CA ILE A 111 2.59 -15.26 1.68
C ILE A 111 3.70 -15.91 2.52
N LEU A 112 4.72 -16.49 1.87
CA LEU A 112 5.89 -17.06 2.54
C LEU A 112 6.70 -16.00 3.30
N GLN A 113 6.75 -14.77 2.79
CA GLN A 113 7.37 -13.63 3.49
C GLN A 113 6.52 -13.09 4.65
N GLY A 114 5.40 -13.73 4.99
CA GLY A 114 4.55 -13.37 6.12
C GLY A 114 3.71 -12.10 5.92
N CYS A 115 3.47 -11.67 4.69
CA CYS A 115 2.68 -10.48 4.41
C CYS A 115 1.23 -10.63 4.89
N ASN A 116 0.75 -9.62 5.64
CA ASN A 116 -0.64 -9.52 6.09
C ASN A 116 -1.56 -9.01 4.98
N TYR A 117 -1.04 -8.11 4.14
CA TYR A 117 -1.68 -7.55 2.96
C TYR A 117 -0.76 -7.67 1.76
N ILE A 118 -1.31 -7.89 0.57
CA ILE A 118 -0.55 -7.96 -0.67
C ILE A 118 -1.19 -7.02 -1.70
N LEU A 119 -0.47 -5.95 -2.05
CA LEU A 119 -0.87 -5.00 -3.09
C LEU A 119 -0.67 -5.67 -4.45
N LEU A 120 -1.76 -5.98 -5.13
CA LEU A 120 -1.74 -6.63 -6.43
C LEU A 120 -1.97 -5.61 -7.55
N SER A 121 -1.00 -5.45 -8.40
CA SER A 121 -0.97 -4.47 -9.49
C SER A 121 -0.67 -5.12 -10.86
N LYS A 122 -1.13 -4.55 -11.97
CA LYS A 122 -1.99 -3.37 -12.08
C LYS A 122 -3.44 -3.85 -12.26
N LEU A 123 -4.39 -3.33 -11.48
CA LEU A 123 -5.79 -3.73 -11.63
C LEU A 123 -6.36 -3.21 -12.96
N PHE A 124 -6.21 -1.90 -13.22
CA PHE A 124 -6.66 -1.22 -14.42
C PHE A 124 -5.47 -0.64 -15.21
N LYS A 125 -5.75 -0.20 -16.44
CA LYS A 125 -4.81 0.54 -17.28
C LYS A 125 -4.31 1.78 -16.54
N VAL A 126 -3.02 2.07 -16.67
CA VAL A 126 -2.36 3.23 -16.04
C VAL A 126 -2.03 4.29 -17.10
N ASP A 127 -2.08 5.57 -16.71
CA ASP A 127 -1.90 6.67 -17.66
C ASP A 127 -0.45 6.84 -18.14
N TYR A 128 0.53 6.38 -17.35
CA TYR A 128 1.95 6.56 -17.66
C TYR A 128 2.51 5.49 -18.61
N ASP A 129 1.76 4.44 -18.89
CA ASP A 129 2.16 3.35 -19.78
C ASP A 129 0.93 2.66 -20.34
N ASP A 130 0.47 3.15 -21.49
CA ASP A 130 -0.73 2.67 -22.16
C ASP A 130 -0.64 1.22 -22.64
N LYS A 131 0.57 0.72 -22.88
CA LYS A 131 0.84 -0.65 -23.34
C LYS A 131 1.04 -1.61 -22.18
N ALA A 132 1.14 -1.11 -20.94
CA ALA A 132 1.38 -1.98 -19.79
C ALA A 132 0.22 -2.96 -19.58
N PRO A 133 0.52 -4.26 -19.44
CA PRO A 133 -0.52 -5.25 -19.16
C PRO A 133 -1.17 -4.97 -17.80
N HIS A 134 -2.49 -5.17 -17.75
CA HIS A 134 -3.27 -5.08 -16.52
C HIS A 134 -4.11 -6.33 -16.31
N LEU A 135 -4.52 -6.57 -15.09
CA LEU A 135 -5.23 -7.79 -14.70
C LEU A 135 -6.70 -7.78 -15.12
N GLY A 136 -7.35 -6.63 -15.00
CA GLY A 136 -8.80 -6.54 -15.06
C GLY A 136 -9.49 -7.16 -13.83
N ILE A 137 -10.78 -6.90 -13.69
CA ILE A 137 -11.59 -7.32 -12.53
C ILE A 137 -11.67 -8.85 -12.43
N ILE A 138 -11.92 -9.54 -13.56
CA ILE A 138 -12.11 -10.99 -13.56
C ILE A 138 -10.87 -11.72 -13.04
N LYS A 139 -9.69 -11.42 -13.60
CA LYS A 139 -8.44 -12.08 -13.20
C LYS A 139 -8.05 -11.72 -11.76
N PHE A 140 -8.30 -10.48 -11.34
CA PHE A 140 -8.08 -10.07 -9.97
C PHE A 140 -8.95 -10.89 -9.00
N ASN A 141 -10.25 -11.04 -9.30
CA ASN A 141 -11.19 -11.81 -8.48
C ASN A 141 -10.82 -13.29 -8.40
N ILE A 142 -10.33 -13.87 -9.51
CA ILE A 142 -9.80 -15.26 -9.51
C ILE A 142 -8.63 -15.37 -8.51
N PHE A 143 -7.73 -14.37 -8.45
CA PHE A 143 -6.63 -14.41 -7.51
C PHE A 143 -7.09 -14.23 -6.07
N CYS A 144 -8.10 -13.38 -5.82
CA CYS A 144 -8.71 -13.25 -4.50
C CYS A 144 -9.29 -14.59 -4.01
N ASN A 145 -9.98 -15.31 -4.88
CA ASN A 145 -10.60 -16.59 -4.52
C ASN A 145 -9.57 -17.71 -4.29
N LYS A 146 -8.39 -17.61 -4.91
CA LYS A 146 -7.30 -18.60 -4.79
C LYS A 146 -6.35 -18.35 -3.62
N THR A 147 -6.55 -17.29 -2.84
CA THR A 147 -5.69 -16.98 -1.70
C THR A 147 -6.50 -16.63 -0.46
N SER A 148 -6.05 -17.08 0.71
CA SER A 148 -6.61 -16.72 2.02
C SER A 148 -6.12 -15.34 2.51
N LYS A 149 -5.20 -14.70 1.80
CA LYS A 149 -4.64 -13.40 2.22
C LYS A 149 -5.44 -12.23 1.68
N ASN A 150 -5.34 -11.10 2.39
CA ASN A 150 -6.00 -9.87 1.98
C ASN A 150 -5.27 -9.26 0.78
N LEU A 151 -5.81 -9.46 -0.42
CA LEU A 151 -5.35 -8.75 -1.59
C LEU A 151 -5.89 -7.32 -1.59
N VAL A 152 -5.02 -6.39 -1.97
CA VAL A 152 -5.30 -4.96 -2.07
C VAL A 152 -5.21 -4.57 -3.53
N ALA A 153 -6.25 -4.02 -4.10
CA ALA A 153 -6.24 -3.59 -5.49
C ALA A 153 -5.37 -2.33 -5.66
N LEU A 154 -4.42 -2.37 -6.59
CA LEU A 154 -3.52 -1.26 -6.92
C LEU A 154 -3.40 -1.09 -8.43
N GLY A 155 -3.26 0.16 -8.88
CA GLY A 155 -2.95 0.55 -10.26
C GLY A 155 -4.17 0.87 -11.11
N GLY A 156 -4.14 2.06 -11.73
CA GLY A 156 -5.21 2.59 -12.57
C GLY A 156 -6.51 2.93 -11.83
N ILE A 157 -6.46 2.99 -10.49
CA ILE A 157 -7.62 3.36 -9.68
C ILE A 157 -7.70 4.88 -9.61
N LYS A 158 -8.78 5.42 -10.17
CA LYS A 158 -9.10 6.86 -10.16
C LYS A 158 -10.30 7.11 -9.26
N ILE A 159 -10.31 8.25 -8.57
CA ILE A 159 -11.42 8.64 -7.66
C ILE A 159 -12.75 8.68 -8.42
N GLU A 160 -12.74 9.19 -9.64
CA GLU A 160 -13.89 9.29 -10.53
C GLU A 160 -14.48 7.91 -10.91
N LYS A 161 -13.65 6.87 -10.89
CA LYS A 161 -14.02 5.50 -11.30
C LYS A 161 -14.21 4.54 -10.13
N LEU A 162 -14.40 5.03 -8.91
CA LEU A 162 -14.59 4.17 -7.73
C LEU A 162 -15.81 3.24 -7.85
N ASN A 163 -16.81 3.59 -8.67
CA ASN A 163 -17.96 2.73 -8.92
C ASN A 163 -17.57 1.38 -9.55
N TYR A 164 -16.54 1.32 -10.38
CA TYR A 164 -16.06 0.06 -10.96
C TYR A 164 -15.44 -0.89 -9.94
N LEU A 165 -15.13 -0.38 -8.74
CA LEU A 165 -14.60 -1.23 -7.67
C LEU A 165 -15.68 -2.05 -6.94
N LYS A 166 -16.96 -1.85 -7.25
CA LYS A 166 -18.06 -2.64 -6.67
C LYS A 166 -17.90 -4.13 -6.99
N ASP A 167 -17.45 -4.42 -8.22
CA ASP A 167 -17.32 -5.80 -8.72
C ASP A 167 -15.96 -6.42 -8.38
N VAL A 168 -15.08 -5.67 -7.70
CA VAL A 168 -13.76 -6.15 -7.28
C VAL A 168 -13.87 -6.79 -5.90
N ASN A 169 -13.57 -8.10 -5.84
CA ASN A 169 -13.64 -8.89 -4.62
C ASN A 169 -12.46 -8.61 -3.67
N CYS A 170 -12.35 -7.36 -3.21
CA CYS A 170 -11.37 -6.99 -2.20
C CYS A 170 -11.94 -6.00 -1.18
N ASN A 171 -11.38 -6.03 0.03
CA ASN A 171 -11.77 -5.14 1.13
C ASN A 171 -10.85 -3.93 1.27
N SER A 172 -9.90 -3.75 0.37
CA SER A 172 -8.90 -2.70 0.47
C SER A 172 -8.41 -2.25 -0.91
N ILE A 173 -8.08 -0.98 -1.03
CA ILE A 173 -7.50 -0.39 -2.25
C ILE A 173 -6.24 0.40 -1.91
N ALA A 174 -5.32 0.50 -2.86
CA ALA A 174 -4.11 1.31 -2.75
C ALA A 174 -4.10 2.39 -3.83
N ILE A 175 -3.70 3.60 -3.45
CA ILE A 175 -3.68 4.80 -4.29
C ILE A 175 -2.27 5.39 -4.25
N LEU A 176 -1.73 5.71 -5.42
CA LEU A 176 -0.43 6.36 -5.59
C LEU A 176 -0.56 7.67 -6.36
N SER A 177 -1.00 7.62 -7.61
CA SER A 177 -0.97 8.74 -8.55
C SER A 177 -1.95 9.85 -8.22
N GLU A 178 -3.10 9.52 -7.64
CA GLU A 178 -4.11 10.52 -7.30
C GLU A 178 -3.68 11.46 -6.15
N LEU A 179 -2.72 11.02 -5.31
CA LEU A 179 -2.17 11.85 -4.24
C LEU A 179 -1.22 12.93 -4.76
N LYS A 180 -0.64 12.72 -5.95
CA LYS A 180 0.29 13.66 -6.59
C LYS A 180 -0.42 14.77 -7.36
N LYS A 181 -1.73 14.60 -7.63
CA LYS A 181 -2.53 15.66 -8.24
C LYS A 181 -2.79 16.71 -7.17
N LYS A 182 -2.14 17.88 -7.29
CA LYS A 182 -2.55 19.05 -6.50
C LYS A 182 -4.01 19.33 -6.83
N PRO A 183 -4.86 19.63 -5.83
CA PRO A 183 -6.16 20.23 -6.14
C PRO A 183 -5.90 21.51 -6.95
N ALA A 184 -6.58 21.64 -8.07
CA ALA A 184 -6.61 22.85 -8.87
C ALA A 184 -7.17 24.02 -8.04
#